data_ab24393c5a7083be720f9b712dd2584f
#
_entry.id   ab24393c5a7083be720f9b712dd2584f
#
_cell.length_a   1.000
_cell.length_b   1.000
_cell.length_c   1.000
_cell.angle_alpha   90.00
_cell.angle_beta   90.00
_cell.angle_gamma   90.00
#
_symmetry.space_group_name_H-M   'P 1'
#
loop_
_entity.id
_entity.type
_entity.pdbx_description
1 polymer ?
#
loop_
_entity_poly.entity_id
_entity_poly.type
_entity_poly.pdbx_seq_one_letter_code
_entity_poly.pdbx_strand_id
1 'polypeptide(L)'
;MKTFTDLVFTDHPNVANGVQAKLDVGNRVEISVVSMKNNPPLYGSLYGDASNGTYEVAVFYLGSMLPLTPCDDVIGWQTKDEITELMARFQGNAVDVLNEIAELSTTKEIEL
;
A
#
# COMPACT_ATOMS: atom_id res chain seq x y z
N MET A 1 -2.00 -0.25 -17.70
CA MET A 1 -1.76 -0.67 -16.30
C MET A 1 -1.64 0.56 -15.43
N LYS A 2 -2.24 0.55 -14.25
CA LYS A 2 -2.17 1.67 -13.32
C LYS A 2 -0.84 1.72 -12.61
N THR A 3 -0.36 2.93 -12.32
CA THR A 3 0.93 3.18 -11.67
C THR A 3 0.74 4.22 -10.58
N PHE A 4 1.82 4.54 -9.87
CA PHE A 4 1.78 5.57 -8.85
C PHE A 4 1.17 6.88 -9.35
N THR A 5 1.40 7.25 -10.62
CA THR A 5 0.89 8.51 -11.17
C THR A 5 -0.63 8.56 -11.30
N ASP A 6 -1.30 7.41 -11.21
CA ASP A 6 -2.77 7.35 -11.24
C ASP A 6 -3.39 7.62 -9.87
N LEU A 7 -2.59 7.68 -8.81
CA LEU A 7 -3.06 7.98 -7.46
C LEU A 7 -3.40 9.46 -7.33
N VAL A 8 -4.55 9.75 -6.72
CA VAL A 8 -4.96 11.12 -6.43
C VAL A 8 -4.97 11.29 -4.92
N PHE A 9 -4.05 12.10 -4.42
CA PHE A 9 -3.90 12.31 -2.98
C PHE A 9 -4.82 13.42 -2.49
N THR A 10 -5.44 13.17 -1.34
CA THR A 10 -6.25 14.15 -0.60
C THR A 10 -5.79 14.16 0.84
N ASP A 11 -6.24 15.14 1.61
CA ASP A 11 -5.92 15.19 3.04
C ASP A 11 -6.45 13.95 3.75
N HIS A 12 -5.63 13.37 4.62
CA HIS A 12 -6.04 12.21 5.40
C HIS A 12 -7.09 12.63 6.42
N PRO A 13 -8.24 11.93 6.49
CA PRO A 13 -9.34 12.36 7.37
C PRO A 13 -9.03 12.26 8.86
N ASN A 14 -8.10 11.40 9.25
CA ASN A 14 -7.85 11.10 10.65
C ASN A 14 -6.44 11.47 11.12
N VAL A 15 -5.56 11.91 10.22
CA VAL A 15 -4.18 12.23 10.56
C VAL A 15 -3.85 13.64 10.09
N ALA A 16 -3.60 14.54 11.06
CA ALA A 16 -3.20 15.90 10.76
C ALA A 16 -1.88 15.89 9.98
N ASN A 17 -1.79 16.72 8.93
CA ASN A 17 -0.64 16.78 8.03
C ASN A 17 -0.41 15.48 7.24
N GLY A 18 -1.42 14.61 7.19
CA GLY A 18 -1.37 13.37 6.40
C GLY A 18 -2.07 13.52 5.05
N VAL A 19 -1.69 12.67 4.11
CA VAL A 19 -2.35 12.55 2.81
C VAL A 19 -2.68 11.10 2.55
N GLN A 20 -3.70 10.85 1.74
CA GLN A 20 -4.07 9.49 1.34
C GLN A 20 -4.54 9.45 -0.11
N ALA A 21 -4.32 8.31 -0.74
CA ALA A 21 -4.90 7.97 -2.02
C ALA A 21 -5.33 6.51 -1.98
N LYS A 22 -6.48 6.22 -2.57
CA LYS A 22 -6.98 4.85 -2.73
C LYS A 22 -7.28 4.65 -4.20
N LEU A 23 -6.95 3.48 -4.71
CA LEU A 23 -7.13 3.18 -6.12
C LEU A 23 -7.48 1.72 -6.31
N ASP A 24 -8.59 1.48 -7.01
CA ASP A 24 -8.95 0.15 -7.48
C ASP A 24 -8.07 -0.18 -8.68
N VAL A 25 -7.29 -1.24 -8.57
CA VAL A 25 -6.35 -1.64 -9.64
C VAL A 25 -6.88 -2.84 -10.44
N GLY A 26 -8.13 -3.24 -10.23
CA GLY A 26 -8.72 -4.42 -10.85
C GLY A 26 -8.50 -5.67 -10.00
N ASN A 27 -9.04 -6.81 -10.46
CA ASN A 27 -8.94 -8.09 -9.76
C ASN A 27 -9.47 -8.06 -8.33
N ARG A 28 -10.38 -7.11 -8.02
CA ARG A 28 -10.94 -6.90 -6.67
C ARG A 28 -9.89 -6.45 -5.65
N VAL A 29 -8.83 -5.82 -6.14
CA VAL A 29 -7.73 -5.32 -5.33
C VAL A 29 -7.77 -3.79 -5.28
N GLU A 30 -7.66 -3.24 -4.08
CA GLU A 30 -7.52 -1.80 -3.85
C GLU A 30 -6.18 -1.52 -3.18
N ILE A 31 -5.47 -0.53 -3.68
CA ILE A 31 -4.23 -0.04 -3.09
C ILE A 31 -4.55 1.19 -2.26
N SER A 32 -4.05 1.24 -1.03
CA SER A 32 -4.15 2.40 -0.17
C SER A 32 -2.75 2.93 0.10
N VAL A 33 -2.52 4.19 -0.24
CA VAL A 33 -1.21 4.83 -0.08
C VAL A 33 -1.39 6.06 0.80
N VAL A 34 -0.65 6.11 1.90
CA VAL A 34 -0.72 7.23 2.84
C VAL A 34 0.67 7.75 3.15
N SER A 35 0.77 9.00 3.57
CA SER A 35 2.05 9.58 3.94
C SER A 35 1.82 10.85 4.75
N MET A 36 2.88 11.36 5.37
CA MET A 36 2.89 12.69 5.94
C MET A 36 3.32 13.67 4.86
N LYS A 37 2.76 14.87 4.86
CA LYS A 37 3.10 15.89 3.87
C LYS A 37 4.57 16.28 3.95
N ASN A 38 5.11 16.38 5.18
CA ASN A 38 6.51 16.70 5.42
C ASN A 38 6.86 16.41 6.89
N ASN A 39 8.16 16.27 7.16
CA ASN A 39 8.72 16.16 8.52
C ASN A 39 7.83 15.40 9.49
N PRO A 40 7.56 14.11 9.26
CA PRO A 40 6.66 13.36 10.13
C PRO A 40 7.17 13.38 11.58
N PRO A 41 6.27 13.47 12.57
CA PRO A 41 6.68 13.36 13.97
C PRO A 41 7.25 11.98 14.28
N LEU A 42 8.00 11.85 15.35
CA LEU A 42 8.65 10.59 15.71
C LEU A 42 7.69 9.47 16.09
N TYR A 43 6.52 9.82 16.61
CA TYR A 43 5.55 8.85 17.10
C TYR A 43 4.16 9.14 16.57
N GLY A 44 3.38 8.09 16.35
CA GLY A 44 1.97 8.19 16.00
C GLY A 44 1.69 8.70 14.61
N SER A 45 2.69 8.77 13.74
CA SER A 45 2.53 9.24 12.37
C SER A 45 2.52 8.09 11.37
N LEU A 46 2.15 8.40 10.14
CA LEU A 46 2.23 7.45 9.03
C LEU A 46 3.69 7.22 8.65
N TYR A 47 3.99 6.02 8.14
CA TYR A 47 5.37 5.63 7.81
C TYR A 47 5.77 6.10 6.42
N GLY A 48 5.86 7.41 6.25
CA GLY A 48 6.26 8.03 5.00
C GLY A 48 6.40 9.53 5.12
N ASP A 49 7.17 10.10 4.21
CA ASP A 49 7.37 11.54 4.08
C ASP A 49 7.21 11.91 2.60
N ALA A 50 6.04 12.43 2.23
CA ALA A 50 5.73 12.75 0.85
C ALA A 50 6.67 13.81 0.27
N SER A 51 7.21 14.72 1.09
CA SER A 51 8.17 15.72 0.63
C SER A 51 9.48 15.08 0.16
N ASN A 52 9.79 13.87 0.64
CA ASN A 52 10.95 13.09 0.22
C ASN A 52 10.57 11.93 -0.70
N GLY A 53 9.33 11.84 -1.11
CA GLY A 53 8.86 10.82 -2.04
C GLY A 53 8.73 9.43 -1.43
N THR A 54 8.44 9.33 -0.14
CA THR A 54 8.22 8.05 0.52
C THR A 54 6.81 7.96 1.09
N TYR A 55 6.26 6.75 1.11
CA TYR A 55 4.85 6.50 1.43
C TYR A 55 4.68 5.17 2.14
N GLU A 56 3.57 5.05 2.88
CA GLU A 56 3.14 3.80 3.50
C GLU A 56 2.05 3.19 2.64
N VAL A 57 2.13 1.88 2.38
CA VAL A 57 1.23 1.18 1.46
C VAL A 57 0.51 0.03 2.15
N ALA A 58 -0.78 -0.10 1.88
CA ALA A 58 -1.57 -1.27 2.23
C ALA A 58 -2.32 -1.75 0.99
N VAL A 59 -2.59 -3.05 0.94
CA VAL A 59 -3.32 -3.68 -0.16
C VAL A 59 -4.53 -4.41 0.40
N PHE A 60 -5.69 -4.16 -0.19
CA PHE A 60 -6.95 -4.79 0.22
C PHE A 60 -7.46 -5.69 -0.91
N TYR A 61 -7.88 -6.89 -0.55
CA TYR A 61 -8.55 -7.82 -1.46
C TYR A 61 -9.94 -8.11 -0.91
N LEU A 62 -10.97 -7.82 -1.71
CA LEU A 62 -12.37 -7.96 -1.28
C LEU A 62 -12.64 -7.25 0.05
N GLY A 63 -12.01 -6.11 0.26
CA GLY A 63 -12.18 -5.31 1.47
C GLY A 63 -11.35 -5.72 2.66
N SER A 64 -10.58 -6.81 2.56
CA SER A 64 -9.70 -7.28 3.65
C SER A 64 -8.25 -6.93 3.37
N MET A 65 -7.56 -6.40 4.38
CA MET A 65 -6.16 -6.04 4.28
C MET A 65 -5.29 -7.29 4.12
N LEU A 66 -4.39 -7.27 3.14
CA LEU A 66 -3.48 -8.38 2.90
C LEU A 66 -2.19 -8.22 3.72
N PRO A 67 -1.58 -9.34 4.17
CA PRO A 67 -0.28 -9.28 4.82
C PRO A 67 0.81 -9.03 3.77
N LEU A 68 1.47 -7.88 3.84
CA LEU A 68 2.52 -7.51 2.87
C LEU A 68 3.92 -7.92 3.32
N THR A 69 4.10 -8.10 4.63
CA THR A 69 5.32 -8.66 5.20
C THR A 69 4.93 -9.73 6.23
N PRO A 70 5.84 -10.60 6.64
CA PRO A 70 5.53 -11.59 7.69
C PRO A 70 5.08 -10.97 9.01
N CYS A 71 5.46 -9.72 9.28
CA CYS A 71 5.22 -9.06 10.55
C CYS A 71 4.14 -7.98 10.48
N ASP A 72 3.74 -7.52 9.30
CA ASP A 72 2.84 -6.38 9.18
C ASP A 72 2.00 -6.44 7.90
N ASP A 73 0.85 -5.78 7.96
CA ASP A 73 -0.06 -5.65 6.82
C ASP A 73 0.22 -4.40 5.99
N VAL A 74 1.17 -3.57 6.40
CA VAL A 74 1.57 -2.37 5.66
C VAL A 74 3.08 -2.38 5.43
N ILE A 75 3.52 -1.67 4.38
CA ILE A 75 4.95 -1.44 4.14
C ILE A 75 5.16 0.06 4.15
N GLY A 76 6.03 0.53 5.05
CA GLY A 76 6.38 1.94 5.14
C GLY A 76 7.56 2.32 4.27
N TRP A 77 7.76 3.63 4.10
CA TRP A 77 8.94 4.24 3.45
C TRP A 77 9.17 3.76 2.02
N GLN A 78 8.09 3.49 1.29
CA GLN A 78 8.18 3.02 -0.10
C GLN A 78 8.29 4.20 -1.06
N THR A 79 9.18 4.07 -2.04
CA THR A 79 9.32 5.05 -3.11
C THR A 79 8.22 4.89 -4.14
N LYS A 80 8.08 5.90 -5.02
CA LYS A 80 7.09 5.85 -6.11
C LYS A 80 7.31 4.65 -7.02
N ASP A 81 8.56 4.32 -7.31
CA ASP A 81 8.89 3.16 -8.16
C ASP A 81 8.55 1.84 -7.47
N GLU A 82 8.85 1.72 -6.18
CA GLU A 82 8.50 0.53 -5.40
C GLU A 82 6.98 0.33 -5.35
N ILE A 83 6.22 1.41 -5.21
CA ILE A 83 4.76 1.35 -5.19
C ILE A 83 4.23 0.92 -6.57
N THR A 84 4.80 1.45 -7.65
CA THR A 84 4.42 1.05 -9.00
C THR A 84 4.69 -0.43 -9.24
N GLU A 85 5.82 -0.95 -8.76
CA GLU A 85 6.14 -2.37 -8.85
C GLU A 85 5.15 -3.23 -8.06
N LEU A 86 4.81 -2.80 -6.85
CA LEU A 86 3.82 -3.50 -6.03
C LEU A 86 2.45 -3.52 -6.74
N MET A 87 2.02 -2.40 -7.29
CA MET A 87 0.77 -2.31 -8.04
C MET A 87 0.76 -3.27 -9.23
N ALA A 88 1.89 -3.41 -9.92
CA ALA A 88 2.00 -4.30 -11.08
C ALA A 88 1.76 -5.76 -10.69
N ARG A 89 2.18 -6.18 -9.51
CA ARG A 89 1.96 -7.55 -9.02
C ARG A 89 0.49 -7.92 -8.93
N PHE A 90 -0.39 -6.96 -8.69
CA PHE A 90 -1.82 -7.19 -8.49
C PHE A 90 -2.65 -6.85 -9.74
N GLN A 91 -2.03 -6.47 -10.85
CA GLN A 91 -2.72 -6.10 -12.08
C GLN A 91 -2.55 -7.11 -13.22
N GLY A 92 -1.90 -8.23 -12.97
CA GLY A 92 -1.75 -9.31 -13.95
C GLY A 92 -3.06 -10.05 -14.21
N ASN A 93 -2.99 -11.25 -14.78
CA ASN A 93 -4.19 -12.04 -14.95
C ASN A 93 -4.70 -12.55 -13.59
N ALA A 94 -5.99 -12.90 -13.53
CA ALA A 94 -6.64 -13.26 -12.27
C ALA A 94 -5.98 -14.44 -11.55
N VAL A 95 -5.47 -15.42 -12.31
CA VAL A 95 -4.83 -16.61 -11.72
C VAL A 95 -3.53 -16.21 -11.01
N ASP A 96 -2.69 -15.40 -11.66
CA ASP A 96 -1.44 -14.94 -11.07
C ASP A 96 -1.68 -14.09 -9.81
N VAL A 97 -2.70 -13.24 -9.84
CA VAL A 97 -3.07 -12.41 -8.70
C VAL A 97 -3.52 -13.27 -7.53
N LEU A 98 -4.36 -14.28 -7.77
CA LEU A 98 -4.81 -15.18 -6.70
C LEU A 98 -3.65 -15.97 -6.12
N ASN A 99 -2.69 -16.38 -6.93
CA ASN A 99 -1.50 -17.07 -6.44
C ASN A 99 -0.65 -16.16 -5.56
N GLU A 100 -0.50 -14.90 -5.95
CA GLU A 100 0.21 -13.91 -5.14
C GLU A 100 -0.44 -13.71 -3.78
N ILE A 101 -1.76 -13.60 -3.75
CA ILE A 101 -2.53 -13.44 -2.51
C ILE A 101 -2.38 -14.67 -1.61
N ALA A 102 -2.45 -15.87 -2.19
CA ALA A 102 -2.29 -17.11 -1.44
C ALA A 102 -0.90 -17.21 -0.82
N GLU A 103 0.13 -16.82 -1.54
CA GLU A 103 1.51 -16.83 -1.06
C GLU A 103 1.70 -15.90 0.13
N LEU A 104 1.19 -14.68 0.04
CA LEU A 104 1.24 -13.70 1.13
C LEU A 104 0.55 -14.23 2.39
N SER A 105 -0.65 -14.79 2.23
CA SER A 105 -1.41 -15.34 3.36
C SER A 105 -0.70 -16.51 4.01
N THR A 106 -0.12 -17.40 3.20
CA THR A 106 0.63 -18.55 3.72
C THR A 106 1.89 -18.11 4.48
N THR A 107 2.59 -17.12 3.96
CA THR A 107 3.79 -16.58 4.62
C THR A 107 3.44 -16.03 6.00
N LYS A 108 2.34 -15.29 6.12
CA LYS A 108 1.91 -14.74 7.41
C LYS A 108 1.52 -15.85 8.39
N GLU A 109 0.84 -16.89 7.93
CA GLU A 109 0.46 -18.02 8.77
C GLU A 109 1.67 -18.76 9.31
N ILE A 110 2.71 -18.94 8.49
CA ILE A 110 3.95 -19.60 8.90
C ILE A 110 4.65 -18.80 10.00
N GLU A 111 4.61 -17.48 9.95
CA GLU A 111 5.26 -16.60 10.92
C GLU A 111 4.55 -16.60 12.29
N LEU A 112 3.32 -17.02 12.33
CA LEU A 112 2.59 -17.13 13.60
C LEU A 112 3.04 -18.34 14.42
#